data_803cacb454ef6424b48737c72ffa52cc
#
_entry.id   803cacb454ef6424b48737c72ffa52cc
#
_cell.length_a   1.000
_cell.length_b   1.000
_cell.length_c   1.000
_cell.angle_alpha   90.00
_cell.angle_beta   90.00
_cell.angle_gamma   90.00
#
_symmetry.space_group_name_H-M   'P 1'
#
loop_
_entity.id
_entity.type
_entity.pdbx_description
1 polymer ?
#
loop_
_entity_poly.entity_id
_entity_poly.type
_entity_poly.pdbx_seq_one_letter_code
_entity_poly.pdbx_strand_id
1 'polypeptide(L)'
;MTCILGAKSLERLVGVHPKLADVVKMAIELTKQDFMVLEGVRTPARQAELYAQGRTKPGQKVTWTLKSNHFINSKTGYGHAVDLVPFPIDWSHKKLDVVAKAMFAAADTLGVEIRWGADWDRDGKPREKGESDSPHFELVL
;
A
#
# COMPACT_ATOMS: atom_id res chain seq x y z
N MET A 1 -1.76 21.05 11.57
CA MET A 1 -0.51 20.35 11.87
C MET A 1 -0.30 19.27 10.83
N THR A 2 0.85 19.25 10.20
CA THR A 2 1.16 18.29 9.14
C THR A 2 1.72 17.00 9.75
N CYS A 3 1.24 15.85 9.29
CA CYS A 3 1.81 14.56 9.69
C CYS A 3 3.17 14.36 9.01
N ILE A 4 4.02 13.53 9.60
CA ILE A 4 5.37 13.26 9.12
C ILE A 4 5.60 11.74 9.15
N LEU A 5 6.20 11.20 8.09
CA LEU A 5 6.59 9.79 8.07
C LEU A 5 7.73 9.55 9.06
N GLY A 6 7.57 8.51 9.87
CA GLY A 6 8.63 8.08 10.78
C GLY A 6 9.80 7.42 10.06
N ALA A 7 10.91 7.20 10.80
CA ALA A 7 12.13 6.62 10.24
C ALA A 7 11.89 5.24 9.61
N LYS A 8 11.09 4.37 10.25
CA LYS A 8 10.78 3.05 9.70
C LYS A 8 9.97 3.13 8.41
N SER A 9 9.04 4.09 8.32
CA SER A 9 8.25 4.30 7.10
C SER A 9 9.15 4.72 5.95
N LEU A 10 10.09 5.64 6.19
CA LEU A 10 11.04 6.08 5.17
C LEU A 10 11.97 4.92 4.74
N GLU A 11 12.41 4.11 5.69
CA GLU A 11 13.21 2.92 5.41
C GLU A 11 12.46 1.93 4.53
N ARG A 12 11.18 1.71 4.80
CA ARG A 12 10.32 0.79 4.04
C ARG A 12 9.99 1.29 2.64
N LEU A 13 10.15 2.58 2.37
CA LEU A 13 10.00 3.13 1.01
C LEU A 13 11.25 2.94 0.14
N VAL A 14 12.39 2.55 0.72
CA VAL A 14 13.60 2.26 -0.06
C VAL A 14 13.31 1.10 -1.03
N GLY A 15 13.62 1.31 -2.32
CA GLY A 15 13.33 0.32 -3.36
C GLY A 15 11.93 0.39 -3.96
N VAL A 16 11.03 1.17 -3.39
CA VAL A 16 9.73 1.47 -3.99
C VAL A 16 9.93 2.46 -5.15
N HIS A 17 9.18 2.28 -6.24
CA HIS A 17 9.29 3.16 -7.41
C HIS A 17 9.20 4.62 -7.00
N PRO A 18 10.09 5.51 -7.49
CA PRO A 18 10.09 6.92 -7.08
C PRO A 18 8.76 7.63 -7.22
N LYS A 19 7.99 7.36 -8.27
CA LYS A 19 6.67 7.97 -8.46
C LYS A 19 5.71 7.59 -7.34
N LEU A 20 5.70 6.32 -6.93
CA LEU A 20 4.84 5.86 -5.83
C LEU A 20 5.33 6.38 -4.49
N ALA A 21 6.64 6.37 -4.26
CA ALA A 21 7.23 6.92 -3.05
C ALA A 21 6.90 8.41 -2.89
N ASP A 22 6.94 9.17 -3.98
CA ASP A 22 6.59 10.60 -3.97
C ASP A 22 5.11 10.81 -3.64
N VAL A 23 4.22 9.94 -4.14
CA VAL A 23 2.80 9.98 -3.78
C VAL A 23 2.62 9.79 -2.27
N VAL A 24 3.30 8.80 -1.68
CA VAL A 24 3.23 8.55 -0.23
C VAL A 24 3.74 9.76 0.56
N LYS A 25 4.88 10.33 0.14
CA LYS A 25 5.47 11.50 0.82
C LYS A 25 4.59 12.74 0.73
N MET A 26 3.89 12.94 -0.36
CA MET A 26 2.91 14.02 -0.46
C MET A 26 1.65 13.72 0.33
N ALA A 27 1.17 12.48 0.27
CA ALA A 27 -0.05 12.08 0.98
C ALA A 27 0.07 12.29 2.49
N ILE A 28 1.24 12.02 3.09
CA ILE A 28 1.43 12.23 4.53
C ILE A 28 1.31 13.71 4.93
N GLU A 29 1.61 14.62 4.02
CA GLU A 29 1.45 16.05 4.25
C GLU A 29 -0.02 16.50 4.09
N LEU A 30 -0.79 15.83 3.23
CA LEU A 30 -2.18 16.18 2.93
C LEU A 30 -3.18 15.50 3.86
N THR A 31 -2.82 14.37 4.44
CA THR A 31 -3.75 13.53 5.18
C THR A 31 -4.24 14.18 6.48
N LYS A 32 -5.50 13.92 6.82
CA LYS A 32 -6.07 14.28 8.13
C LYS A 32 -5.91 13.17 9.16
N GLN A 33 -5.54 11.97 8.72
CA GLN A 33 -5.29 10.82 9.57
C GLN A 33 -3.83 10.41 9.40
N ASP A 34 -3.06 10.41 10.49
CA ASP A 34 -1.68 9.94 10.44
C ASP A 34 -1.63 8.49 10.00
N PHE A 35 -0.57 8.11 9.28
CA PHE A 35 -0.39 6.75 8.82
C PHE A 35 1.10 6.39 8.76
N MET A 36 1.36 5.11 8.66
CA MET A 36 2.70 4.58 8.49
C MET A 36 2.76 3.65 7.30
N VAL A 37 3.96 3.48 6.73
CA VAL A 37 4.22 2.45 5.72
C VAL A 37 4.42 1.14 6.45
N LEU A 38 3.50 0.21 6.26
CA LEU A 38 3.56 -1.12 6.87
C LEU A 38 4.52 -2.02 6.09
N GLU A 39 4.45 -1.96 4.75
CA GLU A 39 5.30 -2.75 3.87
C GLU A 39 5.54 -2.02 2.56
N GLY A 40 6.78 -2.07 2.06
CA GLY A 40 7.16 -1.58 0.75
C GLY A 40 7.59 -2.75 -0.14
N VAL A 41 8.90 -2.85 -0.44
CA VAL A 41 9.41 -3.97 -1.23
C VAL A 41 9.30 -5.28 -0.45
N ARG A 42 8.82 -6.31 -1.14
CA ARG A 42 8.68 -7.66 -0.59
C ARG A 42 9.51 -8.63 -1.44
N THR A 43 10.26 -9.51 -0.78
CA THR A 43 11.00 -10.56 -1.48
C THR A 43 10.07 -11.73 -1.83
N PRO A 44 10.41 -12.52 -2.87
CA PRO A 44 9.67 -13.77 -3.15
C PRO A 44 9.64 -14.72 -1.95
N ALA A 45 10.72 -14.80 -1.18
CA ALA A 45 10.77 -15.62 0.04
C ALA A 45 9.74 -15.16 1.07
N ARG A 46 9.61 -13.85 1.30
CA ARG A 46 8.61 -13.29 2.21
C ARG A 46 7.19 -13.57 1.73
N GLN A 47 6.95 -13.44 0.41
CA GLN A 47 5.64 -13.74 -0.17
C GLN A 47 5.27 -15.22 0.02
N ALA A 48 6.24 -16.12 -0.14
CA ALA A 48 6.03 -17.55 0.08
C ALA A 48 5.66 -17.84 1.54
N GLU A 49 6.30 -17.16 2.51
CA GLU A 49 5.94 -17.29 3.93
C GLU A 49 4.50 -16.84 4.18
N LEU A 50 4.12 -15.69 3.63
CA LEU A 50 2.76 -15.17 3.78
C LEU A 50 1.73 -16.10 3.12
N TYR A 51 2.06 -16.63 1.95
CA TYR A 51 1.20 -17.58 1.26
C TYR A 51 1.02 -18.87 2.05
N ALA A 52 2.07 -19.36 2.70
CA ALA A 52 2.03 -20.58 3.51
C ALA A 52 1.15 -20.40 4.76
N GLN A 53 1.03 -19.17 5.27
CA GLN A 53 0.23 -18.88 6.45
C GLN A 53 -1.25 -19.24 6.21
N GLY A 54 -1.82 -20.05 7.10
CA GLY A 54 -3.17 -20.56 6.96
C GLY A 54 -3.30 -21.75 6.00
N ARG A 55 -2.18 -22.23 5.43
CA ARG A 55 -2.12 -23.43 4.56
C ARG A 55 -1.20 -24.47 5.18
N THR A 56 0.13 -24.29 5.03
CA THR A 56 1.14 -25.21 5.60
C THR A 56 1.70 -24.72 6.94
N LYS A 57 1.45 -23.47 7.29
CA LYS A 57 1.84 -22.85 8.58
C LYS A 57 0.62 -22.32 9.31
N PRO A 58 0.68 -22.20 10.68
CA PRO A 58 -0.41 -21.65 11.46
C PRO A 58 -0.75 -20.21 11.09
N GLY A 59 -1.98 -19.80 11.38
CA GLY A 59 -2.45 -18.44 11.20
C GLY A 59 -3.58 -18.34 10.18
N GLN A 60 -4.08 -17.13 9.99
CA GLN A 60 -5.11 -16.86 9.00
C GLN A 60 -4.47 -16.59 7.64
N LYS A 61 -5.16 -16.95 6.58
CA LYS A 61 -4.70 -16.65 5.23
C LYS A 61 -4.68 -15.13 5.02
N VAL A 62 -3.51 -14.60 4.61
CA VAL A 62 -3.31 -13.16 4.41
C VAL A 62 -3.06 -12.81 2.95
N THR A 63 -2.81 -13.80 2.09
CA THR A 63 -2.64 -13.59 0.66
C THR A 63 -3.10 -14.81 -0.13
N TRP A 64 -3.57 -14.58 -1.34
CA TRP A 64 -4.07 -15.62 -2.24
C TRP A 64 -3.14 -15.89 -3.43
N THR A 65 -1.97 -15.24 -3.44
CA THR A 65 -1.03 -15.32 -4.55
C THR A 65 0.42 -15.48 -4.08
N LEU A 66 1.23 -16.13 -4.92
CA LEU A 66 2.68 -16.17 -4.77
C LEU A 66 3.37 -15.05 -5.55
N LYS A 67 2.62 -14.27 -6.35
CA LYS A 67 3.11 -13.11 -7.09
C LYS A 67 2.60 -11.84 -6.44
N SER A 68 3.40 -10.77 -6.48
CA SER A 68 3.03 -9.50 -5.84
C SER A 68 3.69 -8.33 -6.53
N ASN A 69 2.97 -7.21 -6.61
CA ASN A 69 3.52 -5.93 -7.07
C ASN A 69 4.47 -5.30 -6.04
N HIS A 70 4.54 -5.85 -4.82
CA HIS A 70 5.60 -5.51 -3.86
C HIS A 70 6.97 -6.04 -4.28
N PHE A 71 7.03 -7.00 -5.20
CA PHE A 71 8.31 -7.51 -5.71
C PHE A 71 9.02 -6.45 -6.55
N ILE A 72 10.35 -6.52 -6.58
CA ILE A 72 11.13 -5.71 -7.52
C ILE A 72 10.71 -6.10 -8.95
N ASN A 73 10.20 -5.11 -9.69
CA ASN A 73 9.81 -5.30 -11.08
C ASN A 73 11.07 -5.31 -11.94
N SER A 74 11.23 -6.33 -12.77
CA SER A 74 12.44 -6.52 -13.58
C SER A 74 12.64 -5.42 -14.63
N LYS A 75 11.57 -4.75 -15.04
CA LYS A 75 11.65 -3.68 -16.05
C LYS A 75 12.05 -2.34 -15.45
N THR A 76 11.62 -2.05 -14.22
CA THR A 76 11.87 -0.76 -13.57
C THR A 76 12.96 -0.82 -12.50
N GLY A 77 13.22 -2.00 -11.95
CA GLY A 77 14.16 -2.16 -10.83
C GLY A 77 13.58 -1.75 -9.48
N TYR A 78 12.28 -1.52 -9.39
CA TYR A 78 11.60 -1.06 -8.17
C TYR A 78 10.36 -1.89 -7.85
N GLY A 79 9.93 -1.88 -6.59
CA GLY A 79 8.62 -2.40 -6.21
C GLY A 79 7.52 -1.41 -6.57
N HIS A 80 6.38 -1.89 -7.01
CA HIS A 80 5.27 -1.06 -7.49
C HIS A 80 4.09 -1.02 -6.52
N ALA A 81 4.26 -1.46 -5.28
CA ALA A 81 3.19 -1.48 -4.29
C ALA A 81 3.68 -1.10 -2.90
N VAL A 82 2.79 -0.51 -2.12
CA VAL A 82 2.99 -0.21 -0.69
C VAL A 82 1.72 -0.58 0.07
N ASP A 83 1.89 -0.97 1.33
CA ASP A 83 0.80 -1.11 2.28
C ASP A 83 0.91 -0.01 3.32
N LEU A 84 -0.18 0.74 3.51
CA LEU A 84 -0.26 1.83 4.48
C LEU A 84 -1.32 1.52 5.51
N VAL A 85 -1.06 1.87 6.76
CA VAL A 85 -2.01 1.69 7.85
C VAL A 85 -2.07 2.94 8.71
N PRO A 86 -3.27 3.32 9.20
CA PRO A 86 -3.38 4.45 10.14
C PRO A 86 -2.50 4.26 11.36
N PHE A 87 -1.94 5.33 11.87
CA PHE A 87 -1.09 5.32 13.05
C PHE A 87 -1.74 6.17 14.17
N PRO A 88 -1.89 5.66 15.41
CA PRO A 88 -1.63 4.28 15.83
C PRO A 88 -2.43 3.25 15.04
N ILE A 89 -1.92 2.02 14.94
CA ILE A 89 -2.49 1.00 14.06
C ILE A 89 -3.98 0.81 14.34
N ASP A 90 -4.80 0.99 13.32
CA ASP A 90 -6.25 0.88 13.38
C ASP A 90 -6.76 0.45 11.99
N TRP A 91 -7.42 -0.67 11.94
CA TRP A 91 -7.92 -1.26 10.69
C TRP A 91 -9.34 -0.82 10.35
N SER A 92 -9.88 0.22 11.04
CA SER A 92 -11.22 0.70 10.73
C SER A 92 -11.28 1.26 9.31
N HIS A 93 -12.34 0.95 8.59
CA HIS A 93 -12.53 1.42 7.22
C HIS A 93 -12.57 2.95 7.15
N LYS A 94 -13.15 3.60 8.15
CA LYS A 94 -13.23 5.05 8.22
C LYS A 94 -11.86 5.70 8.15
N LYS A 95 -10.89 5.21 8.94
CA LYS A 95 -9.53 5.75 8.95
C LYS A 95 -8.75 5.36 7.70
N LEU A 96 -8.90 4.12 7.23
CA LEU A 96 -8.28 3.67 5.99
C LEU A 96 -8.77 4.48 4.78
N ASP A 97 -10.04 4.87 4.76
CA ASP A 97 -10.60 5.70 3.69
C ASP A 97 -10.02 7.11 3.69
N VAL A 98 -9.72 7.68 4.86
CA VAL A 98 -9.06 9.00 4.94
C VAL A 98 -7.65 8.92 4.35
N VAL A 99 -6.91 7.86 4.65
CA VAL A 99 -5.59 7.64 4.06
C VAL A 99 -5.68 7.48 2.53
N ALA A 100 -6.64 6.69 2.04
CA ALA A 100 -6.86 6.51 0.61
C ALA A 100 -7.18 7.83 -0.08
N LYS A 101 -8.01 8.66 0.52
CA LYS A 101 -8.35 9.97 -0.02
C LYS A 101 -7.10 10.86 -0.18
N ALA A 102 -6.21 10.85 0.82
CA ALA A 102 -4.96 11.59 0.74
C ALA A 102 -4.04 11.03 -0.36
N MET A 103 -3.97 9.71 -0.52
CA MET A 103 -3.18 9.07 -1.57
C MET A 103 -3.68 9.46 -2.96
N PHE A 104 -4.99 9.44 -3.21
CA PHE A 104 -5.53 9.84 -4.50
C PHE A 104 -5.36 11.33 -4.77
N ALA A 105 -5.50 12.18 -3.77
CA ALA A 105 -5.24 13.62 -3.92
C ALA A 105 -3.78 13.90 -4.28
N ALA A 106 -2.85 13.20 -3.62
CA ALA A 106 -1.42 13.32 -3.93
C ALA A 106 -1.10 12.80 -5.33
N ALA A 107 -1.67 11.66 -5.71
CA ALA A 107 -1.48 11.07 -7.03
C ALA A 107 -1.98 12.02 -8.14
N ASP A 108 -3.15 12.61 -7.96
CA ASP A 108 -3.70 13.59 -8.90
C ASP A 108 -2.77 14.81 -9.06
N THR A 109 -2.28 15.32 -7.93
CA THR A 109 -1.38 16.49 -7.93
C THR A 109 -0.07 16.20 -8.68
N LEU A 110 0.46 14.99 -8.52
CA LEU A 110 1.73 14.59 -9.15
C LEU A 110 1.57 14.01 -10.55
N GLY A 111 0.32 13.81 -11.01
CA GLY A 111 0.07 13.20 -12.33
C GLY A 111 0.44 11.72 -12.38
N VAL A 112 0.30 11.01 -11.26
CA VAL A 112 0.63 9.59 -11.13
C VAL A 112 -0.65 8.78 -11.00
N GLU A 113 -0.76 7.67 -11.73
CA GLU A 113 -1.89 6.76 -11.57
C GLU A 113 -1.58 5.69 -10.52
N ILE A 114 -2.52 5.51 -9.61
CA ILE A 114 -2.44 4.45 -8.60
C ILE A 114 -3.73 3.64 -8.59
N ARG A 115 -3.63 2.41 -8.07
CA ARG A 115 -4.76 1.53 -7.82
C ARG A 115 -4.81 1.18 -6.34
N TRP A 116 -6.01 1.18 -5.77
CA TRP A 116 -6.25 0.87 -4.36
C TRP A 116 -6.80 -0.55 -4.23
N GLY A 117 -6.31 -1.31 -3.24
CA GLY A 117 -6.73 -2.70 -3.03
C GLY A 117 -8.16 -2.87 -2.55
N ALA A 118 -8.83 -1.78 -2.14
CA ALA A 118 -10.26 -1.79 -1.83
C ALA A 118 -11.12 -1.40 -3.04
N ASP A 119 -10.50 -1.11 -4.19
CA ASP A 119 -11.20 -0.70 -5.42
C ASP A 119 -10.36 -1.10 -6.64
N TRP A 120 -10.21 -2.42 -6.84
CA TRP A 120 -9.37 -2.97 -7.90
C TRP A 120 -9.80 -2.57 -9.30
N ASP A 121 -11.12 -2.44 -9.54
CA ASP A 121 -11.67 -2.06 -10.85
C ASP A 121 -11.72 -0.55 -11.05
N ARG A 122 -11.34 0.23 -10.05
CA ARG A 122 -11.27 1.69 -10.11
C ARG A 122 -12.61 2.35 -10.49
N ASP A 123 -13.73 1.79 -10.00
CA ASP A 123 -15.06 2.32 -10.27
C ASP A 123 -15.55 3.33 -9.22
N GLY A 124 -14.74 3.59 -8.20
CA GLY A 124 -15.07 4.51 -7.11
C GLY A 124 -15.95 3.89 -6.03
N LYS A 125 -16.25 2.60 -6.12
CA LYS A 125 -17.07 1.88 -5.14
C LYS A 125 -16.20 0.88 -4.39
N PRO A 126 -15.68 1.25 -3.20
CA PRO A 126 -14.77 0.37 -2.49
C PRO A 126 -15.46 -0.85 -1.87
N ARG A 127 -14.66 -1.88 -1.69
CA ARG A 127 -15.03 -3.09 -0.96
C ARG A 127 -16.16 -3.89 -1.60
N GLU A 128 -16.23 -3.86 -2.91
CA GLU A 128 -17.04 -4.79 -3.66
C GLU A 128 -16.42 -6.19 -3.61
N LYS A 129 -17.08 -7.19 -4.15
CA LYS A 129 -16.60 -8.58 -4.09
C LYS A 129 -15.15 -8.70 -4.58
N GLY A 130 -14.27 -9.23 -3.74
CA GLY A 130 -12.85 -9.39 -4.05
C GLY A 130 -12.00 -8.14 -3.80
N GLU A 131 -12.60 -7.06 -3.33
CA GLU A 131 -11.94 -5.78 -3.06
C GLU A 131 -11.84 -5.53 -1.55
N SER A 132 -10.93 -6.23 -0.89
CA SER A 132 -10.82 -6.19 0.58
C SER A 132 -9.46 -5.74 1.11
N ASP A 133 -8.50 -5.40 0.24
CA ASP A 133 -7.14 -5.07 0.65
C ASP A 133 -6.96 -3.54 0.81
N SER A 134 -7.67 -2.97 1.76
CA SER A 134 -7.73 -1.51 1.99
C SER A 134 -6.39 -0.83 2.27
N PRO A 135 -5.36 -1.48 2.88
CA PRO A 135 -4.06 -0.83 3.06
C PRO A 135 -3.21 -0.81 1.77
N HIS A 136 -3.54 -1.59 0.75
CA HIS A 136 -2.71 -1.78 -0.43
C HIS A 136 -2.93 -0.70 -1.48
N PHE A 137 -1.83 -0.11 -1.93
CA PHE A 137 -1.79 0.82 -3.07
C PHE A 137 -0.69 0.39 -4.03
N GLU A 138 -0.97 0.45 -5.31
CA GLU A 138 0.01 0.09 -6.33
C GLU A 138 0.06 1.11 -7.45
N LEU A 139 1.25 1.21 -8.06
CA LEU A 139 1.50 2.08 -9.20
C LEU A 139 0.95 1.44 -10.47
N VAL A 140 0.25 2.26 -11.28
CA VAL A 140 -0.22 1.88 -12.61
C VAL A 140 0.67 2.58 -13.63
N LEU A 141 1.37 1.82 -14.44
CA LEU A 141 2.26 2.35 -15.50
C LEU A 141 1.67 2.08 -16.88
#